data_2516fd3fe605dcd407831ea5a678c29c
#
_entry.id   2516fd3fe605dcd407831ea5a678c29c
#
_cell.length_a   1.000
_cell.length_b   1.000
_cell.length_c   1.000
_cell.angle_alpha   90.00
_cell.angle_beta   90.00
_cell.angle_gamma   90.00
#
_symmetry.space_group_name_H-M   'P 1'
#
loop_
_entity.id
_entity.type
_entity.pdbx_description
1 polymer ?
#
loop_
_entity_poly.entity_id
_entity_poly.type
_entity_poly.pdbx_seq_one_letter_code
_entity_poly.pdbx_strand_id
1 'polypeptide(L)'
;MEKEKAIVRQDVNFLEYPIWSVDRQSRQSVYKIKNDQGEYIFEALPNKIPNDTDMLILYYLLYTLQEKGQDSLNELIIYRVLKDLNISPSKRNYERFDQALKKWHKASVEFIGNFYFKRTEKDEDGQEHTIKGRTKKYFHFLKIKIDEEYKNNKLSKSKYTIKIDEDFLSAIEHSG
;
A
#
# COMPACT_ATOMS: atom_id res chain seq x y z
N MET A 1 12.14 24.66 -17.14
CA MET A 1 12.25 23.89 -15.89
C MET A 1 11.81 22.46 -16.17
N GLU A 2 12.76 21.55 -16.25
CA GLU A 2 12.43 20.13 -16.26
C GLU A 2 11.75 19.80 -14.93
N LYS A 3 10.55 19.24 -14.99
CA LYS A 3 9.92 18.68 -13.81
C LYS A 3 10.76 17.47 -13.39
N GLU A 4 11.41 17.54 -12.24
CA GLU A 4 12.03 16.36 -11.64
C GLU A 4 11.02 15.22 -11.61
N LYS A 5 11.41 14.10 -12.18
CA LYS A 5 10.57 12.90 -12.16
C LYS A 5 10.53 12.39 -10.74
N ALA A 6 9.33 12.33 -10.16
CA ALA A 6 9.13 11.68 -8.88
C ALA A 6 9.50 10.20 -8.98
N ILE A 7 10.38 9.75 -8.10
CA ILE A 7 10.79 8.35 -7.99
C ILE A 7 10.12 7.77 -6.76
N VAL A 8 9.24 6.80 -6.94
CA VAL A 8 8.62 6.04 -5.86
C VAL A 8 9.32 4.69 -5.77
N ARG A 9 9.87 4.41 -4.60
CA ARG A 9 10.45 3.09 -4.31
C ARG A 9 9.33 2.10 -4.04
N GLN A 10 9.47 0.92 -4.58
CA GLN A 10 8.53 -0.17 -4.42
C GLN A 10 9.29 -1.47 -4.12
N ASP A 11 8.73 -2.30 -3.27
CA ASP A 11 9.25 -3.63 -3.03
C ASP A 11 9.28 -4.43 -4.34
N VAL A 12 10.42 -5.05 -4.63
CA VAL A 12 10.62 -5.86 -5.84
C VAL A 12 9.58 -6.98 -5.96
N ASN A 13 9.09 -7.51 -4.85
CA ASN A 13 8.06 -8.54 -4.85
C ASN A 13 6.74 -8.03 -5.46
N PHE A 14 6.41 -6.74 -5.31
CA PHE A 14 5.23 -6.16 -5.94
C PHE A 14 5.42 -5.84 -7.43
N LEU A 15 6.64 -5.81 -7.93
CA LEU A 15 6.91 -5.72 -9.37
C LEU A 15 6.62 -7.04 -10.06
N GLU A 16 6.82 -8.16 -9.37
CA GLU A 16 6.57 -9.50 -9.89
C GLU A 16 5.11 -9.95 -9.70
N TYR A 17 4.43 -9.42 -8.68
CA TYR A 17 3.09 -9.84 -8.30
C TYR A 17 2.07 -8.69 -8.45
N PRO A 18 0.94 -8.96 -9.10
CA PRO A 18 -0.07 -7.93 -9.34
C PRO A 18 -0.81 -7.55 -8.05
N ILE A 19 -0.92 -6.25 -7.81
CA ILE A 19 -1.73 -5.68 -6.72
C ILE A 19 -2.84 -4.77 -7.22
N TRP A 20 -2.95 -4.62 -8.54
CA TRP A 20 -4.06 -3.89 -9.19
C TRP A 20 -4.40 -4.51 -10.53
N SER A 21 -5.52 -4.13 -11.10
CA SER A 21 -5.96 -4.55 -12.42
C SER A 21 -6.17 -3.36 -13.35
N VAL A 22 -5.76 -3.50 -14.59
CA VAL A 22 -6.13 -2.56 -15.67
C VAL A 22 -7.57 -2.76 -16.14
N ASP A 23 -8.12 -3.94 -15.90
CA ASP A 23 -9.52 -4.23 -16.19
C ASP A 23 -10.42 -3.69 -15.08
N ARG A 24 -11.02 -2.53 -15.35
CA ARG A 24 -11.93 -1.86 -14.42
C ARG A 24 -13.25 -2.59 -14.19
N GLN A 25 -13.56 -3.59 -15.01
CA GLN A 25 -14.76 -4.41 -14.91
C GLN A 25 -14.50 -5.79 -14.32
N SER A 26 -13.27 -6.08 -13.95
CA SER A 26 -12.90 -7.34 -13.34
C SER A 26 -13.75 -7.63 -12.10
N ARG A 27 -14.37 -8.80 -12.08
CA ARG A 27 -15.12 -9.31 -10.92
C ARG A 27 -14.25 -10.15 -9.98
N GLN A 28 -12.99 -10.33 -10.32
CA GLN A 28 -12.06 -11.04 -9.45
C GLN A 28 -11.85 -10.25 -8.16
N SER A 29 -11.75 -10.96 -7.06
CA SER A 29 -11.41 -10.41 -5.75
C SER A 29 -10.12 -10.99 -5.18
N VAL A 30 -9.61 -12.04 -5.79
CA VAL A 30 -8.43 -12.76 -5.32
C VAL A 30 -7.51 -13.08 -6.48
N TYR A 31 -6.21 -12.75 -6.34
CA TYR A 31 -5.14 -13.27 -7.18
C TYR A 31 -4.29 -14.24 -6.38
N LYS A 32 -4.08 -15.44 -6.94
CA LYS A 32 -3.18 -16.45 -6.38
C LYS A 32 -2.12 -16.79 -7.40
N ILE A 33 -0.87 -16.67 -7.00
CA ILE A 33 0.28 -17.11 -7.81
C ILE A 33 1.08 -18.08 -6.95
N LYS A 34 1.29 -19.28 -7.48
CA LYS A 34 2.09 -20.32 -6.84
C LYS A 34 3.25 -20.69 -7.76
N ASN A 35 4.44 -20.75 -7.19
CA ASN A 35 5.66 -21.18 -7.86
C ASN A 35 6.50 -22.07 -6.94
N ASP A 36 7.67 -22.50 -7.38
CA ASP A 36 8.58 -23.36 -6.60
C ASP A 36 9.09 -22.68 -5.30
N GLN A 37 9.03 -21.35 -5.23
CA GLN A 37 9.49 -20.57 -4.08
C GLN A 37 8.42 -20.36 -3.03
N GLY A 38 7.13 -20.36 -3.40
CA GLY A 38 6.06 -20.14 -2.48
C GLY A 38 4.75 -19.70 -3.13
N GLU A 39 3.88 -19.11 -2.36
CA GLU A 39 2.56 -18.67 -2.77
C GLU A 39 2.36 -17.19 -2.43
N TYR A 40 1.81 -16.46 -3.39
CA TYR A 40 1.35 -15.09 -3.24
C TYR A 40 -0.16 -15.06 -3.36
N ILE A 41 -0.82 -14.44 -2.39
CA ILE A 41 -2.26 -14.24 -2.40
C ILE A 41 -2.54 -12.76 -2.17
N PHE A 42 -3.18 -12.13 -3.15
CA PHE A 42 -3.73 -10.79 -3.02
C PHE A 42 -5.25 -10.90 -2.96
N GLU A 43 -5.86 -10.34 -1.93
CA GLU A 43 -7.29 -10.36 -1.73
C GLU A 43 -7.84 -8.94 -1.56
N ALA A 44 -8.92 -8.67 -2.27
CA ALA A 44 -9.68 -7.43 -2.19
C ALA A 44 -11.16 -7.74 -1.94
N LEU A 45 -11.96 -6.74 -1.63
CA LEU A 45 -13.41 -6.89 -1.61
C LEU A 45 -13.94 -7.29 -3.00
N PRO A 46 -15.01 -8.08 -3.08
CA PRO A 46 -15.62 -8.45 -4.35
C PRO A 46 -15.90 -7.24 -5.23
N ASN A 47 -15.51 -7.31 -6.50
CA ASN A 47 -15.61 -6.22 -7.47
C ASN A 47 -14.89 -4.92 -7.04
N LYS A 48 -13.91 -5.00 -6.15
CA LYS A 48 -13.17 -3.87 -5.58
C LYS A 48 -11.65 -4.02 -5.69
N ILE A 49 -11.17 -4.78 -6.66
CA ILE A 49 -9.73 -4.79 -6.96
C ILE A 49 -9.29 -3.38 -7.35
N PRO A 50 -8.19 -2.87 -6.76
CA PRO A 50 -7.62 -1.59 -7.16
C PRO A 50 -7.31 -1.56 -8.65
N ASN A 51 -7.59 -0.44 -9.29
CA ASN A 51 -7.27 -0.18 -10.68
C ASN A 51 -6.07 0.77 -10.83
N ASP A 52 -5.76 1.14 -12.05
CA ASP A 52 -4.68 2.07 -12.39
C ASP A 52 -4.75 3.42 -11.64
N THR A 53 -5.95 3.99 -11.52
CA THR A 53 -6.16 5.25 -10.78
C THR A 53 -5.96 5.05 -9.28
N ASP A 54 -6.44 3.94 -8.73
CA ASP A 54 -6.24 3.59 -7.31
C ASP A 54 -4.74 3.41 -7.02
N MET A 55 -4.00 2.80 -7.95
CA MET A 55 -2.55 2.63 -7.84
C MET A 55 -1.81 3.97 -7.89
N LEU A 56 -2.23 4.88 -8.76
CA LEU A 56 -1.67 6.23 -8.85
C LEU A 56 -1.84 6.99 -7.51
N ILE A 57 -2.99 6.85 -6.87
CA ILE A 57 -3.25 7.43 -5.55
C ILE A 57 -2.34 6.83 -4.48
N LEU A 58 -2.17 5.51 -4.46
CA LEU A 58 -1.26 4.85 -3.53
C LEU A 58 0.18 5.34 -3.72
N TYR A 59 0.67 5.43 -4.95
CA TYR A 59 2.00 5.94 -5.24
C TYR A 59 2.18 7.40 -4.82
N TYR A 60 1.17 8.23 -5.00
CA TYR A 60 1.21 9.60 -4.52
C TYR A 60 1.38 9.66 -3.00
N LEU A 61 0.64 8.84 -2.26
CA LEU A 61 0.74 8.77 -0.80
C LEU A 61 2.12 8.30 -0.36
N LEU A 62 2.65 7.24 -0.97
CA LEU A 62 4.00 6.73 -0.70
C LEU A 62 5.07 7.77 -1.00
N TYR A 63 4.99 8.44 -2.14
CA TYR A 63 5.91 9.51 -2.51
C TYR A 63 5.89 10.65 -1.49
N THR A 64 4.69 11.09 -1.10
CA THR A 64 4.53 12.18 -0.11
C THR A 64 5.11 11.80 1.25
N LEU A 65 4.94 10.56 1.68
CA LEU A 65 5.53 10.04 2.93
C LEU A 65 7.06 10.00 2.85
N GLN A 66 7.62 9.51 1.75
CA GLN A 66 9.06 9.46 1.53
C GLN A 66 9.68 10.86 1.53
N GLU A 67 9.07 11.82 0.85
CA GLU A 67 9.52 13.21 0.82
C GLU A 67 9.51 13.88 2.21
N LYS A 68 8.53 13.53 3.05
CA LYS A 68 8.42 14.05 4.41
C LYS A 68 9.23 13.26 5.44
N GLY A 69 9.75 12.09 5.08
CA GLY A 69 10.43 11.19 6.02
C GLY A 69 9.50 10.73 7.15
N GLN A 70 8.22 10.50 6.86
CA GLN A 70 7.17 10.15 7.82
C GLN A 70 6.54 8.80 7.47
N ASP A 71 5.93 8.15 8.46
CA ASP A 71 5.16 6.92 8.31
C ASP A 71 3.64 7.16 8.21
N SER A 72 3.21 8.39 8.47
CA SER A 72 1.80 8.79 8.42
C SER A 72 1.60 10.19 7.85
N LEU A 73 0.49 10.35 7.14
CA LEU A 73 0.01 11.65 6.66
C LEU A 73 -1.16 12.09 7.54
N ASN A 74 -0.96 13.21 8.24
CA ASN A 74 -1.98 13.84 9.06
C ASN A 74 -2.61 15.00 8.29
N GLU A 75 -3.92 15.18 8.46
CA GLU A 75 -4.66 16.29 7.86
C GLU A 75 -4.54 16.36 6.32
N LEU A 76 -4.63 15.21 5.64
CA LEU A 76 -4.57 15.15 4.19
C LEU A 76 -5.71 15.97 3.57
N ILE A 77 -5.35 16.85 2.65
CA ILE A 77 -6.28 17.69 1.89
C ILE A 77 -6.50 17.08 0.51
N ILE A 78 -7.65 16.46 0.30
CA ILE A 78 -7.98 15.76 -0.95
C ILE A 78 -7.88 16.68 -2.17
N TYR A 79 -8.31 17.94 -2.05
CA TYR A 79 -8.20 18.91 -3.14
C TYR A 79 -6.78 19.03 -3.69
N ARG A 80 -5.78 19.10 -2.80
CA ARG A 80 -4.36 19.17 -3.20
C ARG A 80 -3.91 17.91 -3.90
N VAL A 81 -4.29 16.75 -3.39
CA VAL A 81 -3.97 15.46 -4.02
C VAL A 81 -4.51 15.40 -5.44
N LEU A 82 -5.78 15.71 -5.61
CA LEU A 82 -6.42 15.69 -6.94
C LEU A 82 -5.73 16.67 -7.90
N LYS A 83 -5.41 17.86 -7.42
CA LYS A 83 -4.71 18.86 -8.22
C LYS A 83 -3.30 18.41 -8.65
N ASP A 84 -2.54 17.84 -7.72
CA ASP A 84 -1.18 17.34 -8.00
C ASP A 84 -1.19 16.18 -9.01
N LEU A 85 -2.26 15.38 -8.99
CA LEU A 85 -2.47 14.27 -9.93
C LEU A 85 -3.13 14.70 -11.25
N ASN A 86 -3.36 16.01 -11.47
CA ASN A 86 -4.13 16.53 -12.61
C ASN A 86 -5.54 15.95 -12.74
N ILE A 87 -6.17 15.65 -11.63
CA ILE A 87 -7.55 15.18 -11.56
C ILE A 87 -8.44 16.37 -11.19
N SER A 88 -9.49 16.60 -11.97
CA SER A 88 -10.45 17.68 -11.70
C SER A 88 -11.10 17.54 -10.32
N PRO A 89 -11.13 18.58 -9.47
CA PRO A 89 -11.75 18.55 -8.15
C PRO A 89 -13.29 18.64 -8.28
N SER A 90 -13.91 17.52 -8.56
CA SER A 90 -15.36 17.36 -8.65
C SER A 90 -15.87 16.42 -7.55
N LYS A 91 -17.14 16.51 -7.20
CA LYS A 91 -17.77 15.59 -6.25
C LYS A 91 -17.45 14.12 -6.57
N ARG A 92 -17.59 13.75 -7.84
CA ARG A 92 -17.27 12.40 -8.32
C ARG A 92 -15.83 11.99 -8.04
N ASN A 93 -14.87 12.90 -8.22
CA ASN A 93 -13.46 12.60 -8.00
C ASN A 93 -13.08 12.58 -6.51
N TYR A 94 -13.75 13.36 -5.67
CA TYR A 94 -13.65 13.21 -4.21
C TYR A 94 -14.14 11.83 -3.76
N GLU A 95 -15.27 11.38 -4.26
CA GLU A 95 -15.82 10.05 -3.98
C GLU A 95 -14.89 8.94 -4.50
N ARG A 96 -14.29 9.10 -5.69
CA ARG A 96 -13.29 8.15 -6.22
C ARG A 96 -12.07 8.05 -5.33
N PHE A 97 -11.57 9.16 -4.82
CA PHE A 97 -10.44 9.18 -3.90
C PHE A 97 -10.77 8.42 -2.61
N ASP A 98 -11.92 8.71 -2.00
CA ASP A 98 -12.39 8.01 -0.80
C ASP A 98 -12.55 6.50 -1.04
N GLN A 99 -13.11 6.11 -2.18
CA GLN A 99 -13.22 4.70 -2.57
C GLN A 99 -11.86 4.03 -2.79
N ALA A 100 -10.90 4.72 -3.38
CA ALA A 100 -9.55 4.20 -3.56
C ALA A 100 -8.87 3.91 -2.21
N LEU A 101 -8.98 4.83 -1.24
CA LEU A 101 -8.47 4.61 0.11
C LEU A 101 -9.12 3.39 0.79
N LYS A 102 -10.43 3.23 0.65
CA LYS A 102 -11.16 2.08 1.19
C LYS A 102 -10.74 0.77 0.55
N LYS A 103 -10.49 0.75 -0.76
CA LYS A 103 -9.97 -0.42 -1.47
C LYS A 103 -8.61 -0.84 -0.91
N TRP A 104 -7.68 0.08 -0.77
CA TRP A 104 -6.35 -0.18 -0.21
C TRP A 104 -6.39 -0.58 1.26
N HIS A 105 -7.29 0.01 2.03
CA HIS A 105 -7.49 -0.38 3.44
C HIS A 105 -8.02 -1.82 3.57
N LYS A 106 -8.91 -2.24 2.68
CA LYS A 106 -9.52 -3.59 2.70
C LYS A 106 -8.71 -4.66 1.99
N ALA A 107 -7.79 -4.27 1.12
CA ALA A 107 -6.92 -5.22 0.45
C ALA A 107 -5.90 -5.83 1.43
N SER A 108 -5.61 -7.10 1.23
CA SER A 108 -4.61 -7.84 2.00
C SER A 108 -3.67 -8.61 1.09
N VAL A 109 -2.47 -8.85 1.56
CA VAL A 109 -1.45 -9.64 0.88
C VAL A 109 -0.92 -10.71 1.81
N GLU A 110 -0.79 -11.92 1.29
CA GLU A 110 -0.10 -13.04 1.93
C GLU A 110 1.05 -13.49 1.05
N PHE A 111 2.25 -13.49 1.61
CA PHE A 111 3.42 -14.13 1.02
C PHE A 111 3.76 -15.37 1.83
N ILE A 112 3.58 -16.53 1.25
CA ILE A 112 3.82 -17.82 1.90
C ILE A 112 5.05 -18.47 1.28
N GLY A 113 6.18 -18.44 2.01
CA GLY A 113 7.44 -19.01 1.57
C GLY A 113 8.24 -18.17 0.58
N ASN A 114 7.82 -16.95 0.28
CA ASN A 114 8.49 -16.04 -0.66
C ASN A 114 9.62 -15.22 -0.01
N PHE A 115 9.63 -15.13 1.30
CA PHE A 115 10.66 -14.44 2.06
C PHE A 115 11.55 -15.43 2.77
N TYR A 116 12.83 -15.35 2.48
CA TYR A 116 13.85 -16.22 3.07
C TYR A 116 14.67 -15.46 4.09
N PHE A 117 15.05 -16.15 5.14
CA PHE A 117 16.06 -15.65 6.08
C PHE A 117 17.19 -16.66 6.28
N LYS A 118 18.34 -16.13 6.66
CA LYS A 118 19.52 -16.90 7.03
C LYS A 118 20.09 -16.28 8.29
N ARG A 119 20.35 -17.11 9.30
CA ARG A 119 20.98 -16.68 10.55
C ARG A 119 22.00 -17.69 10.98
N THR A 120 22.98 -17.23 11.75
CA THR A 120 24.00 -18.10 12.37
C THR A 120 23.71 -18.17 13.86
N GLU A 121 23.62 -19.37 14.39
CA GLU A 121 23.47 -19.63 15.82
C GLU A 121 24.64 -20.46 16.30
N LYS A 122 25.05 -20.28 17.58
CA LYS A 122 26.00 -21.12 18.25
C LYS A 122 25.29 -22.13 19.13
N ASP A 123 25.67 -23.39 19.04
CA ASP A 123 25.18 -24.44 19.94
C ASP A 123 25.86 -24.37 21.34
N GLU A 124 25.46 -25.27 22.22
CA GLU A 124 26.02 -25.36 23.59
C GLU A 124 27.51 -25.62 23.60
N ASP A 125 28.08 -26.24 22.56
CA ASP A 125 29.49 -26.52 22.38
C ASP A 125 30.27 -25.37 21.72
N GLY A 126 29.57 -24.27 21.39
CA GLY A 126 30.14 -23.09 20.74
C GLY A 126 30.35 -23.23 19.23
N GLN A 127 29.81 -24.27 18.61
CA GLN A 127 29.86 -24.45 17.14
C GLN A 127 28.83 -23.61 16.44
N GLU A 128 29.23 -23.00 15.34
CA GLU A 128 28.34 -22.19 14.53
C GLU A 128 27.54 -23.03 13.55
N HIS A 129 26.21 -22.85 13.59
CA HIS A 129 25.27 -23.46 12.66
C HIS A 129 24.55 -22.39 11.85
N THR A 130 24.43 -22.63 10.56
CA THR A 130 23.63 -21.78 9.69
C THR A 130 22.21 -22.32 9.60
N ILE A 131 21.24 -21.50 10.03
CA ILE A 131 19.81 -21.79 9.92
C ILE A 131 19.26 -21.02 8.72
N LYS A 132 18.60 -21.74 7.83
CA LYS A 132 17.86 -21.18 6.70
C LYS A 132 16.37 -21.40 6.95
N GLY A 133 15.59 -20.36 6.76
CA GLY A 133 14.15 -20.45 6.96
C GLY A 133 13.38 -19.62 5.96
N ARG A 134 12.05 -19.74 6.02
CA ARG A 134 11.11 -18.97 5.22
C ARG A 134 10.18 -18.21 6.15
N THR A 135 9.91 -16.96 5.82
CA THR A 135 8.96 -16.14 6.55
C THR A 135 7.65 -16.09 5.76
N LYS A 136 6.54 -16.32 6.44
CA LYS A 136 5.21 -16.00 5.93
C LYS A 136 4.87 -14.59 6.36
N LYS A 137 4.45 -13.74 5.42
CA LYS A 137 4.04 -12.36 5.71
C LYS A 137 2.59 -12.13 5.31
N TYR A 138 1.86 -11.51 6.21
CA TYR A 138 0.46 -11.12 6.05
C TYR A 138 0.34 -9.64 6.39
N PHE A 139 -0.18 -8.83 5.48
CA PHE A 139 -0.36 -7.41 5.78
C PHE A 139 -1.48 -6.77 4.96
N HIS A 140 -1.97 -5.66 5.46
CA HIS A 140 -2.78 -4.68 4.76
C HIS A 140 -1.92 -3.52 4.33
N PHE A 141 -2.40 -2.69 3.38
CA PHE A 141 -1.60 -1.59 2.86
C PHE A 141 -1.64 -0.35 3.75
N LEU A 142 -2.81 0.02 4.26
CA LEU A 142 -2.95 1.25 5.04
C LEU A 142 -4.08 1.22 6.05
N LYS A 143 -3.95 2.10 7.04
CA LYS A 143 -4.98 2.44 8.03
C LYS A 143 -5.48 3.85 7.77
N ILE A 144 -6.78 4.05 7.95
CA ILE A 144 -7.44 5.33 7.70
C ILE A 144 -8.22 5.73 8.96
N LYS A 145 -8.06 7.01 9.35
CA LYS A 145 -8.90 7.67 10.32
C LYS A 145 -9.49 8.93 9.69
N ILE A 146 -10.77 9.16 9.87
CA ILE A 146 -11.46 10.34 9.37
C ILE A 146 -12.09 11.05 10.57
N ASP A 147 -11.67 12.28 10.80
CA ASP A 147 -12.28 13.18 11.79
C ASP A 147 -13.22 14.14 11.06
N GLU A 148 -14.49 14.09 11.37
CA GLU A 148 -15.53 14.93 10.78
C GLU A 148 -15.96 16.01 11.76
N GLU A 149 -15.94 17.26 11.32
CA GLU A 149 -16.39 18.41 12.08
C GLU A 149 -17.72 18.94 11.52
N TYR A 150 -18.67 19.17 12.42
CA TYR A 150 -20.00 19.66 12.09
C TYR A 150 -20.25 21.08 12.66
N LYS A 151 -20.87 21.93 11.86
CA LYS A 151 -21.40 23.23 12.30
C LYS A 151 -22.88 23.30 11.96
N ASN A 152 -23.71 23.63 12.95
CA ASN A 152 -25.17 23.69 12.79
C ASN A 152 -25.73 22.41 12.14
N ASN A 153 -25.32 21.25 12.60
CA ASN A 153 -25.68 19.92 12.09
C ASN A 153 -25.32 19.67 10.60
N LYS A 154 -24.45 20.48 10.03
CA LYS A 154 -23.90 20.27 8.67
C LYS A 154 -22.42 19.96 8.73
N LEU A 155 -22.00 18.98 7.95
CA LEU A 155 -20.59 18.65 7.80
C LEU A 155 -19.83 19.87 7.27
N SER A 156 -18.86 20.36 8.04
CA SER A 156 -18.07 21.54 7.68
C SER A 156 -16.66 21.16 7.21
N LYS A 157 -16.07 20.10 7.76
CA LYS A 157 -14.71 19.69 7.48
C LYS A 157 -14.51 18.19 7.72
N SER A 158 -13.73 17.56 6.86
CA SER A 158 -13.22 16.19 7.04
C SER A 158 -11.69 16.20 6.98
N LYS A 159 -11.06 15.63 8.00
CA LYS A 159 -9.61 15.47 8.08
C LYS A 159 -9.25 14.00 7.96
N TYR A 160 -8.44 13.66 6.98
CA TYR A 160 -7.96 12.29 6.76
C TYR A 160 -6.59 12.12 7.39
N THR A 161 -6.45 11.10 8.21
CA THR A 161 -5.15 10.62 8.71
C THR A 161 -4.91 9.25 8.09
N ILE A 162 -3.81 9.10 7.35
CA ILE A 162 -3.47 7.88 6.64
C ILE A 162 -2.12 7.38 7.15
N LYS A 163 -2.09 6.17 7.65
CA LYS A 163 -0.87 5.47 8.07
C LYS A 163 -0.64 4.28 7.14
N ILE A 164 0.57 4.19 6.58
CA ILE A 164 0.99 3.02 5.80
C ILE A 164 1.36 1.88 6.76
N ASP A 165 1.05 0.65 6.37
CA ASP A 165 1.44 -0.53 7.12
C ASP A 165 2.97 -0.58 7.30
N GLU A 166 3.43 -0.87 8.52
CA GLU A 166 4.85 -0.83 8.87
C GLU A 166 5.67 -1.87 8.11
N ASP A 167 5.13 -3.07 7.89
CA ASP A 167 5.81 -4.11 7.13
C ASP A 167 5.92 -3.73 5.66
N PHE A 168 4.87 -3.13 5.10
CA PHE A 168 4.89 -2.63 3.73
C PHE A 168 5.88 -1.47 3.56
N LEU A 169 5.90 -0.53 4.49
CA LEU A 169 6.84 0.60 4.48
C LEU A 169 8.29 0.13 4.63
N SER A 170 8.54 -0.78 5.55
CA SER A 170 9.87 -1.39 5.77
C SER A 170 10.37 -2.13 4.52
N ALA A 171 9.51 -2.85 3.82
CA ALA A 171 9.87 -3.53 2.58
C ALA A 171 10.31 -2.55 1.49
N ILE A 172 9.65 -1.38 1.39
CA ILE A 172 10.02 -0.31 0.45
C ILE A 172 11.38 0.29 0.81
N GLU A 173 11.64 0.54 2.09
CA GLU A 173 12.89 1.14 2.56
C GLU A 173 14.10 0.24 2.33
N HIS A 174 13.94 -1.07 2.44
CA HIS A 174 15.03 -2.04 2.30
C HIS A 174 15.28 -2.51 0.86
N SER A 175 14.41 -2.19 -0.07
CA SER A 175 14.57 -2.53 -1.50
C SER A 175 15.35 -1.50 -2.31
N GLY A 176 15.92 -0.55 -1.62
CA GLY A 176 16.73 0.54 -2.22
C GLY A 176 18.21 0.26 -2.24
#